data_87bd36ff58dceeb4583b4e31572666f2
#
_entry.id   87bd36ff58dceeb4583b4e31572666f2
#
_cell.length_a   1.000
_cell.length_b   1.000
_cell.length_c   1.000
_cell.angle_alpha   90.00
_cell.angle_beta   90.00
_cell.angle_gamma   90.00
#
_symmetry.space_group_name_H-M   'P 1'
#
loop_
_entity.id
_entity.type
_entity.pdbx_description
1 polymer ?
#
loop_
_entity_poly.entity_id
_entity_poly.type
_entity_poly.pdbx_seq_one_letter_code
_entity_poly.pdbx_strand_id
1 'polypeptide(L)'
;MKANALPSPNWWHQPAPQITPLDALRVTADHLERGEAVPAPAARLVAAALRQYLAGEIDITRNLGLRPPRGKRHSLASERKTERDAHIRAIYGHQAGDRRSDRARRVVALLASKPPSPEITEADVMAHLIALQTEHGGDLPRSWEHILRIAGDT
;
A
#
# COMPACT_ATOMS: atom_id res chain seq x y z
N MET A 1 34.99 24.67 -43.21
CA MET A 1 34.82 23.47 -42.37
C MET A 1 34.15 23.88 -41.07
N LYS A 2 32.86 23.55 -40.89
CA LYS A 2 32.10 23.86 -39.65
C LYS A 2 32.28 22.66 -38.71
N ALA A 3 32.91 22.91 -37.57
CA ALA A 3 33.01 21.91 -36.50
C ALA A 3 31.59 21.65 -35.89
N ASN A 4 31.07 20.47 -36.06
CA ASN A 4 29.87 19.99 -35.36
C ASN A 4 30.21 19.86 -33.89
N ALA A 5 29.76 20.81 -33.08
CA ALA A 5 29.77 20.67 -31.62
C ALA A 5 28.77 19.58 -31.23
N LEU A 6 29.26 18.47 -30.70
CA LEU A 6 28.42 17.42 -30.09
C LEU A 6 27.67 18.03 -28.87
N PRO A 7 26.36 17.82 -28.73
CA PRO A 7 25.65 18.27 -27.56
C PRO A 7 26.19 17.55 -26.34
N SER A 8 26.62 18.32 -25.36
CA SER A 8 27.04 17.75 -24.06
C SER A 8 25.87 17.00 -23.42
N PRO A 9 26.00 15.74 -23.10
CA PRO A 9 24.92 15.01 -22.45
C PRO A 9 24.74 15.55 -21.03
N ASN A 10 23.61 16.22 -20.79
CA ASN A 10 23.19 16.74 -19.47
C ASN A 10 22.75 15.62 -18.48
N TRP A 11 23.38 14.45 -18.51
CA TRP A 11 23.02 13.33 -17.65
C TRP A 11 23.34 13.56 -16.14
N TRP A 12 24.21 14.49 -15.79
CA TRP A 12 24.53 14.83 -14.39
C TRP A 12 23.49 15.74 -13.71
N HIS A 13 22.51 16.24 -14.44
CA HIS A 13 21.44 17.07 -13.86
C HIS A 13 20.10 16.36 -13.68
N GLN A 14 20.04 15.06 -13.98
CA GLN A 14 18.86 14.29 -13.56
C GLN A 14 18.94 14.15 -12.04
N PRO A 15 17.97 14.71 -11.28
CA PRO A 15 17.90 14.48 -9.85
C PRO A 15 17.82 12.96 -9.64
N ALA A 16 18.70 12.43 -8.80
CA ALA A 16 18.64 11.02 -8.43
C ALA A 16 17.21 10.70 -8.01
N PRO A 17 16.63 9.55 -8.43
CA PRO A 17 15.27 9.19 -8.09
C PRO A 17 15.12 9.31 -6.57
N GLN A 18 14.24 10.24 -6.15
CA GLN A 18 14.01 10.49 -4.74
C GLN A 18 13.17 9.32 -4.21
N ILE A 19 13.80 8.50 -3.38
CA ILE A 19 13.10 7.44 -2.66
C ILE A 19 12.07 8.09 -1.72
N THR A 20 10.83 7.62 -1.74
CA THR A 20 9.83 8.11 -0.78
C THR A 20 10.16 7.64 0.64
N PRO A 21 9.76 8.38 1.68
CA PRO A 21 10.00 7.96 3.06
C PRO A 21 9.46 6.55 3.37
N LEU A 22 8.34 6.20 2.80
CA LEU A 22 7.71 4.90 3.00
C LEU A 22 8.46 3.77 2.27
N ASP A 23 8.87 4.00 1.03
CA ASP A 23 9.69 3.04 0.29
C ASP A 23 11.05 2.85 0.96
N ALA A 24 11.63 3.92 1.52
CA ALA A 24 12.87 3.82 2.28
C ALA A 24 12.72 2.93 3.52
N LEU A 25 11.59 3.02 4.22
CA LEU A 25 11.31 2.14 5.36
C LEU A 25 11.11 0.68 4.94
N ARG A 26 10.33 0.42 3.88
CA ARG A 26 10.11 -0.93 3.34
C ARG A 26 11.42 -1.57 2.92
N VAL A 27 12.17 -0.88 2.07
CA VAL A 27 13.48 -1.37 1.60
C VAL A 27 14.43 -1.63 2.78
N THR A 28 14.43 -0.75 3.79
CA THR A 28 15.25 -0.95 4.99
C THR A 28 14.83 -2.19 5.76
N ALA A 29 13.53 -2.38 6.01
CA ALA A 29 13.00 -3.55 6.71
C ALA A 29 13.35 -4.85 5.97
N ASP A 30 13.05 -4.91 4.68
CA ASP A 30 13.29 -6.09 3.83
C ASP A 30 14.76 -6.49 3.80
N HIS A 31 15.68 -5.52 3.72
CA HIS A 31 17.14 -5.80 3.72
C HIS A 31 17.64 -6.25 5.09
N LEU A 32 17.13 -5.64 6.17
CA LEU A 32 17.50 -6.06 7.53
C LEU A 32 17.01 -7.47 7.85
N GLU A 33 15.78 -7.83 7.44
CA GLU A 33 15.25 -9.19 7.62
C GLU A 33 16.06 -10.26 6.89
N ARG A 34 16.63 -9.92 5.72
CA ARG A 34 17.49 -10.81 4.95
C ARG A 34 18.96 -10.77 5.37
N GLY A 35 19.33 -9.91 6.31
CA GLY A 35 20.73 -9.70 6.69
C GLY A 35 21.59 -9.05 5.59
N GLU A 36 20.98 -8.33 4.68
CA GLU A 36 21.62 -7.68 3.54
C GLU A 36 21.95 -6.21 3.85
N ALA A 37 22.90 -5.66 3.11
CA ALA A 37 23.24 -4.25 3.22
C ALA A 37 22.10 -3.35 2.68
N VAL A 38 21.63 -2.42 3.51
CA VAL A 38 20.58 -1.47 3.12
C VAL A 38 21.10 -0.49 2.07
N PRO A 39 20.38 -0.26 0.95
CA PRO A 39 20.77 0.71 -0.07
C PRO A 39 20.98 2.11 0.51
N ALA A 40 22.04 2.79 0.09
CA ALA A 40 22.48 4.06 0.66
C ALA A 40 21.41 5.18 0.73
N PRO A 41 20.51 5.35 -0.27
CA PRO A 41 19.42 6.35 -0.17
C PRO A 41 18.45 6.07 0.96
N ALA A 42 18.01 4.80 1.12
CA ALA A 42 17.12 4.37 2.19
C ALA A 42 17.80 4.48 3.56
N ALA A 43 19.02 3.97 3.67
CA ALA A 43 19.80 4.02 4.89
C ALA A 43 20.00 5.47 5.40
N ARG A 44 20.32 6.42 4.51
CA ARG A 44 20.52 7.83 4.87
C ARG A 44 19.25 8.45 5.43
N LEU A 45 18.11 8.23 4.78
CA LEU A 45 16.83 8.80 5.19
C LEU A 45 16.42 8.26 6.58
N VAL A 46 16.46 6.95 6.75
CA VAL A 46 16.07 6.30 8.02
C VAL A 46 17.06 6.68 9.14
N ALA A 47 18.36 6.68 8.87
CA ALA A 47 19.36 7.06 9.86
C ALA A 47 19.23 8.54 10.30
N ALA A 48 18.90 9.45 9.37
CA ALA A 48 18.66 10.84 9.73
C ALA A 48 17.46 10.98 10.66
N ALA A 49 16.33 10.33 10.37
CA ALA A 49 15.15 10.35 11.22
C ALA A 49 15.40 9.75 12.61
N LEU A 50 16.14 8.64 12.68
CA LEU A 50 16.51 8.03 13.95
C LEU A 50 17.44 8.93 14.79
N ARG A 51 18.42 9.61 14.17
CA ARG A 51 19.29 10.55 14.87
C ARG A 51 18.51 11.73 15.46
N GLN A 52 17.55 12.29 14.73
CA GLN A 52 16.67 13.34 15.22
C GLN A 52 15.83 12.86 16.41
N TYR A 53 15.27 11.64 16.31
CA TYR A 53 14.55 11.04 17.44
C TYR A 53 15.44 10.86 18.67
N LEU A 54 16.67 10.37 18.51
CA LEU A 54 17.64 10.20 19.60
C LEU A 54 18.12 11.55 20.17
N ALA A 55 18.09 12.62 19.39
CA ALA A 55 18.39 13.98 19.85
C ALA A 55 17.24 14.62 20.65
N GLY A 56 16.13 13.92 20.88
CA GLY A 56 15.01 14.37 21.68
C GLY A 56 13.81 14.89 20.88
N GLU A 57 13.80 14.78 19.56
CA GLU A 57 12.61 15.04 18.78
C GLU A 57 11.61 13.88 18.92
N ILE A 58 10.47 14.15 19.54
CA ILE A 58 9.53 13.14 20.05
C ILE A 58 8.77 12.40 18.92
N ASP A 59 8.66 12.98 17.72
CA ASP A 59 7.80 12.47 16.65
C ASP A 59 8.60 11.90 15.46
N ILE A 60 8.94 10.63 15.54
CA ILE A 60 9.66 9.91 14.47
C ILE A 60 8.87 9.90 13.14
N THR A 61 7.54 9.94 13.19
CA THR A 61 6.72 9.96 11.96
C THR A 61 6.84 11.29 11.24
N ARG A 62 7.01 12.37 11.98
CA ARG A 62 7.33 13.70 11.45
C ARG A 62 8.73 13.72 10.83
N ASN A 63 9.71 13.18 11.53
CA ASN A 63 11.10 13.15 11.09
C ASN A 63 11.28 12.30 9.82
N LEU A 64 10.46 11.25 9.68
CA LEU A 64 10.38 10.44 8.45
C LEU A 64 9.55 11.08 7.33
N GLY A 65 8.94 12.24 7.56
CA GLY A 65 8.05 12.87 6.56
C GLY A 65 6.74 12.11 6.32
N LEU A 66 6.37 11.20 7.23
CA LEU A 66 5.14 10.39 7.11
C LEU A 66 3.91 11.09 7.69
N ARG A 67 4.10 12.18 8.44
CA ARG A 67 2.97 12.91 9.05
C ARG A 67 2.17 13.62 7.95
N PRO A 68 0.87 13.33 7.82
CA PRO A 68 0.05 13.97 6.81
C PRO A 68 -0.15 15.47 7.12
N PRO A 69 -0.32 16.31 6.10
CA PRO A 69 -0.81 17.67 6.29
C PRO A 69 -2.13 17.67 7.08
N ARG A 70 -2.44 18.80 7.75
CA ARG A 70 -3.71 18.96 8.49
C ARG A 70 -4.90 18.57 7.60
N GLY A 71 -5.79 17.71 8.12
CA GLY A 71 -6.98 17.25 7.42
C GLY A 71 -6.78 16.09 6.43
N LYS A 72 -5.54 15.61 6.21
CA LYS A 72 -5.28 14.41 5.40
C LYS A 72 -4.99 13.20 6.28
N ARG A 73 -5.32 12.01 5.79
CA ARG A 73 -5.00 10.76 6.48
C ARG A 73 -3.50 10.46 6.38
N HIS A 74 -2.99 9.72 7.37
CA HIS A 74 -1.60 9.22 7.34
C HIS A 74 -1.38 8.38 6.08
N SER A 75 -0.22 8.52 5.42
CA SER A 75 0.10 7.80 4.18
C SER A 75 -0.09 6.29 4.31
N LEU A 76 0.41 5.68 5.39
CA LEU A 76 0.22 4.26 5.69
C LEU A 76 -1.26 3.87 5.81
N ALA A 77 -2.08 4.69 6.49
CA ALA A 77 -3.52 4.41 6.60
C ALA A 77 -4.23 4.54 5.26
N SER A 78 -3.79 5.46 4.41
CA SER A 78 -4.30 5.63 3.05
C SER A 78 -3.92 4.46 2.16
N GLU A 79 -2.68 3.99 2.23
CA GLU A 79 -2.21 2.83 1.47
C GLU A 79 -2.92 1.55 1.89
N ARG A 80 -2.96 1.25 3.18
CA ARG A 80 -3.71 0.10 3.71
C ARG A 80 -5.16 0.09 3.26
N LYS A 81 -5.80 1.28 3.26
CA LYS A 81 -7.15 1.41 2.74
C LYS A 81 -7.21 1.10 1.24
N THR A 82 -6.29 1.62 0.45
CA THR A 82 -6.22 1.39 -1.00
C THR A 82 -6.00 -0.08 -1.33
N GLU A 83 -5.09 -0.73 -0.63
CA GLU A 83 -4.80 -2.17 -0.72
C GLU A 83 -6.03 -3.02 -0.36
N ARG A 84 -6.63 -2.77 0.80
CA ARG A 84 -7.87 -3.40 1.21
C ARG A 84 -8.97 -3.26 0.16
N ASP A 85 -9.19 -2.04 -0.32
CA ASP A 85 -10.22 -1.73 -1.31
C ASP A 85 -9.92 -2.39 -2.67
N ALA A 86 -8.64 -2.60 -3.03
CA ALA A 86 -8.23 -3.34 -4.22
C ALA A 86 -8.58 -4.84 -4.12
N HIS A 87 -8.28 -5.48 -2.98
CA HIS A 87 -8.66 -6.86 -2.72
C HIS A 87 -10.19 -7.06 -2.77
N ILE A 88 -10.94 -6.13 -2.17
CA ILE A 88 -12.42 -6.16 -2.19
C ILE A 88 -12.96 -6.05 -3.60
N ARG A 89 -12.41 -5.14 -4.44
CA ARG A 89 -12.80 -5.02 -5.86
C ARG A 89 -12.52 -6.30 -6.63
N ALA A 90 -11.38 -6.93 -6.41
CA ALA A 90 -11.04 -8.20 -7.05
C ALA A 90 -12.07 -9.27 -6.69
N ILE A 91 -12.37 -9.47 -5.39
CA ILE A 91 -13.38 -10.43 -4.95
C ILE A 91 -14.75 -10.11 -5.56
N TYR A 92 -15.16 -8.84 -5.57
CA TYR A 92 -16.43 -8.40 -6.14
C TYR A 92 -16.52 -8.71 -7.63
N GLY A 93 -15.44 -8.51 -8.39
CA GLY A 93 -15.38 -8.82 -9.83
C GLY A 93 -15.59 -10.29 -10.15
N HIS A 94 -15.17 -11.19 -9.27
CA HIS A 94 -15.37 -12.64 -9.41
C HIS A 94 -16.76 -13.13 -9.01
N GLN A 95 -17.59 -12.27 -8.36
CA GLN A 95 -18.94 -12.70 -7.96
C GLN A 95 -19.90 -12.76 -9.14
N ALA A 96 -20.51 -13.92 -9.37
CA ALA A 96 -21.60 -14.07 -10.31
C ALA A 96 -22.88 -13.40 -9.81
N GLY A 97 -23.71 -12.90 -10.71
CA GLY A 97 -25.01 -12.35 -10.39
C GLY A 97 -25.36 -11.10 -11.20
N ASP A 98 -26.62 -11.00 -11.61
CA ASP A 98 -27.10 -9.91 -12.47
C ASP A 98 -27.27 -8.61 -11.70
N ARG A 99 -27.61 -8.70 -10.41
CA ARG A 99 -27.82 -7.53 -9.56
C ARG A 99 -26.55 -7.19 -8.76
N ARG A 100 -26.15 -5.92 -8.84
CA ARG A 100 -25.00 -5.38 -8.10
C ARG A 100 -25.12 -5.62 -6.59
N SER A 101 -26.30 -5.43 -6.02
CA SER A 101 -26.57 -5.64 -4.60
C SER A 101 -26.36 -7.11 -4.17
N ASP A 102 -26.70 -8.07 -5.02
CA ASP A 102 -26.55 -9.49 -4.69
C ASP A 102 -25.09 -9.90 -4.69
N ARG A 103 -24.29 -9.40 -5.66
CA ARG A 103 -22.84 -9.55 -5.66
C ARG A 103 -22.21 -8.97 -4.39
N ALA A 104 -22.60 -7.74 -4.03
CA ALA A 104 -22.07 -7.07 -2.84
C ALA A 104 -22.42 -7.81 -1.53
N ARG A 105 -23.63 -8.35 -1.40
CA ARG A 105 -24.07 -9.17 -0.26
C ARG A 105 -23.24 -10.45 -0.15
N ARG A 106 -22.92 -11.10 -1.27
CA ARG A 106 -22.06 -12.30 -1.29
C ARG A 106 -20.66 -11.97 -0.81
N VAL A 107 -20.08 -10.85 -1.24
CA VAL A 107 -18.78 -10.39 -0.73
C VAL A 107 -18.82 -10.20 0.79
N VAL A 108 -19.86 -9.55 1.33
CA VAL A 108 -20.00 -9.40 2.79
C VAL A 108 -20.07 -10.76 3.49
N ALA A 109 -20.82 -11.71 2.93
CA ALA A 109 -20.91 -13.06 3.49
C ALA A 109 -19.55 -13.79 3.51
N LEU A 110 -18.78 -13.66 2.40
CA LEU A 110 -17.43 -14.22 2.31
C LEU A 110 -16.48 -13.60 3.32
N LEU A 111 -16.52 -12.27 3.50
CA LEU A 111 -15.68 -11.57 4.47
C LEU A 111 -16.03 -11.92 5.92
N ALA A 112 -17.27 -12.30 6.20
CA ALA A 112 -17.73 -12.70 7.53
C ALA A 112 -17.38 -14.16 7.87
N SER A 113 -17.14 -15.02 6.87
CA SER A 113 -16.80 -16.44 7.08
C SER A 113 -15.36 -16.60 7.57
N LYS A 114 -15.16 -17.36 8.66
CA LYS A 114 -13.84 -17.74 9.20
C LYS A 114 -13.82 -19.23 9.52
N PRO A 115 -12.93 -20.03 8.91
CA PRO A 115 -12.11 -19.76 7.71
C PRO A 115 -12.99 -19.70 6.46
N PRO A 116 -12.48 -19.13 5.36
CA PRO A 116 -13.20 -19.14 4.09
C PRO A 116 -13.48 -20.61 3.69
N SER A 117 -14.72 -20.92 3.30
CA SER A 117 -15.10 -22.28 2.92
C SER A 117 -14.40 -22.67 1.61
N PRO A 118 -13.68 -23.80 1.56
CA PRO A 118 -12.98 -24.25 0.34
C PRO A 118 -13.92 -24.60 -0.81
N GLU A 119 -15.22 -24.75 -0.55
CA GLU A 119 -16.22 -25.06 -1.57
C GLU A 119 -16.61 -23.87 -2.45
N ILE A 120 -16.17 -22.65 -2.10
CA ILE A 120 -16.72 -21.42 -2.65
C ILE A 120 -15.86 -20.86 -3.77
N THR A 121 -14.58 -21.34 -4.04
CA THR A 121 -13.72 -20.32 -4.55
C THR A 121 -12.67 -20.77 -5.55
N GLU A 122 -12.61 -20.07 -6.65
CA GLU A 122 -11.43 -19.93 -7.48
C GLU A 122 -10.23 -19.54 -6.61
N ALA A 123 -9.05 -20.10 -6.91
CA ALA A 123 -7.83 -19.92 -6.12
C ALA A 123 -7.49 -18.43 -5.87
N ASP A 124 -7.78 -17.58 -6.86
CA ASP A 124 -7.49 -16.13 -6.78
C ASP A 124 -8.35 -15.42 -5.73
N VAL A 125 -9.65 -15.74 -5.64
CA VAL A 125 -10.54 -15.16 -4.62
C VAL A 125 -10.10 -15.60 -3.23
N MET A 126 -9.66 -16.86 -3.08
CA MET A 126 -9.15 -17.37 -1.81
C MET A 126 -7.89 -16.61 -1.37
N ALA A 127 -6.96 -16.34 -2.28
CA ALA A 127 -5.76 -15.56 -1.98
C ALA A 127 -6.12 -14.14 -1.47
N HIS A 128 -7.06 -13.47 -2.13
CA HIS A 128 -7.53 -12.14 -1.68
C HIS A 128 -8.24 -12.19 -0.33
N LEU A 129 -9.03 -13.22 -0.03
CA LEU A 129 -9.71 -13.39 1.26
C LEU A 129 -8.69 -13.62 2.39
N ILE A 130 -7.68 -14.45 2.17
CA ILE A 130 -6.61 -14.69 3.15
C ILE A 130 -5.85 -13.40 3.43
N ALA A 131 -5.43 -12.66 2.41
CA ALA A 131 -4.76 -11.37 2.57
C ALA A 131 -5.61 -10.38 3.39
N LEU A 132 -6.90 -10.24 3.04
CA LEU A 132 -7.82 -9.37 3.77
C LEU A 132 -7.98 -9.76 5.24
N GLN A 133 -8.11 -11.04 5.55
CA GLN A 133 -8.27 -11.50 6.93
C GLN A 133 -7.00 -11.35 7.75
N THR A 134 -5.84 -11.59 7.14
CA THR A 134 -4.54 -11.53 7.80
C THR A 134 -4.11 -10.08 8.06
N GLU A 135 -4.23 -9.23 7.05
CA GLU A 135 -3.66 -7.87 7.09
C GLU A 135 -4.68 -6.80 7.48
N HIS A 136 -5.97 -7.03 7.22
CA HIS A 136 -7.04 -6.04 7.38
C HIS A 136 -8.23 -6.50 8.23
N GLY A 137 -8.11 -7.59 8.96
CA GLY A 137 -9.23 -8.25 9.66
C GLY A 137 -10.04 -7.37 10.60
N GLY A 138 -9.45 -6.29 11.13
CA GLY A 138 -10.14 -5.32 12.00
C GLY A 138 -10.92 -4.21 11.27
N ASP A 139 -10.70 -4.02 9.95
CA ASP A 139 -11.26 -2.89 9.17
C ASP A 139 -12.01 -3.39 7.92
N LEU A 140 -12.68 -4.53 8.01
CA LEU A 140 -13.46 -5.08 6.89
C LEU A 140 -14.85 -4.44 6.81
N PRO A 141 -15.36 -4.17 5.58
CA PRO A 141 -16.72 -3.68 5.40
C PRO A 141 -17.75 -4.68 5.89
N ARG A 142 -18.74 -4.20 6.64
CA ARG A 142 -19.83 -5.03 7.19
C ARG A 142 -21.17 -4.84 6.48
N SER A 143 -21.24 -3.90 5.54
CA SER A 143 -22.46 -3.63 4.79
C SER A 143 -22.23 -3.72 3.28
N TRP A 144 -23.25 -4.16 2.56
CA TRP A 144 -23.20 -4.29 1.10
C TRP A 144 -23.11 -2.93 0.39
N GLU A 145 -23.68 -1.88 0.96
CA GLU A 145 -23.58 -0.51 0.45
C GLU A 145 -22.14 -0.01 0.46
N HIS A 146 -21.39 -0.39 1.51
CA HIS A 146 -19.98 -0.05 1.59
C HIS A 146 -19.16 -0.78 0.50
N ILE A 147 -19.50 -2.04 0.20
CA ILE A 147 -18.89 -2.80 -0.91
C ILE A 147 -19.16 -2.11 -2.24
N LEU A 148 -20.42 -1.70 -2.52
CA LEU A 148 -20.74 -1.00 -3.76
C LEU A 148 -19.96 0.30 -3.92
N ARG A 149 -19.79 1.07 -2.85
CA ARG A 149 -18.97 2.29 -2.87
C ARG A 149 -17.51 2.00 -3.18
N ILE A 150 -16.95 0.92 -2.64
CA ILE A 150 -15.58 0.50 -2.94
C ILE A 150 -15.46 0.04 -4.39
N ALA A 151 -16.43 -0.70 -4.89
CA ALA A 151 -16.46 -1.20 -6.26
C ALA A 151 -16.62 -0.06 -7.30
N GLY A 152 -17.02 1.15 -6.89
CA GLY A 152 -17.32 2.26 -7.80
C GLY A 152 -18.68 2.15 -8.46
N ASP A 153 -19.56 1.34 -7.90
CA ASP A 153 -20.92 1.03 -8.40
C ASP A 153 -21.99 1.90 -7.69
N THR A 154 -21.73 3.17 -7.50
CA THR A 154 -22.72 4.14 -6.96
C THR A 154 -23.51 4.83 -8.04
#